data_3385b238b59d5cb57624d5ceff503ead
#
_entry.id   3385b238b59d5cb57624d5ceff503ead
#
_cell.length_a   1.000
_cell.length_b   1.000
_cell.length_c   1.000
_cell.angle_alpha   90.00
_cell.angle_beta   90.00
_cell.angle_gamma   90.00
#
_symmetry.space_group_name_H-M   'P 1'
#
loop_
_entity.id
_entity.type
_entity.pdbx_description
1 polymer ?
#
loop_
_entity_poly.entity_id
_entity_poly.type
_entity_poly.pdbx_seq_one_letter_code
_entity_poly.pdbx_strand_id
1 'polypeptide(L)'
;MLKTFAGIVIILLTFGVYGSTDYQPTTFIKDTQVIGSLHQNNEVEMFLGIPFAVPPINDLRWEKPIAWTPENKKEITANKFRAACIQNQRIVNWYKRLILDF
;
A
#
# COMPACT_ATOMS: atom_id res chain seq x y z
N MET A 1 -45.12 30.54 15.24
CA MET A 1 -44.80 29.15 14.81
C MET A 1 -43.74 29.06 13.69
N LEU A 2 -43.56 30.07 12.84
CA LEU A 2 -42.59 30.03 11.72
C LEU A 2 -41.11 30.25 12.12
N LYS A 3 -40.85 30.92 13.27
CA LYS A 3 -39.48 31.24 13.72
C LYS A 3 -38.73 30.09 14.37
N THR A 4 -39.43 29.05 14.85
CA THR A 4 -38.82 27.88 15.48
C THR A 4 -38.33 26.84 14.49
N PHE A 5 -38.91 26.77 13.29
CA PHE A 5 -38.47 25.85 12.25
C PHE A 5 -37.15 26.27 11.57
N ALA A 6 -36.89 27.56 11.47
CA ALA A 6 -35.64 28.05 10.86
C ALA A 6 -34.39 27.69 11.69
N GLY A 7 -34.51 27.66 13.02
CA GLY A 7 -33.40 27.30 13.91
C GLY A 7 -32.99 25.83 13.82
N ILE A 8 -33.93 24.92 13.62
CA ILE A 8 -33.66 23.48 13.53
C ILE A 8 -33.00 23.12 12.21
N VAL A 9 -33.35 23.75 11.09
CA VAL A 9 -32.75 23.55 9.79
C VAL A 9 -31.28 23.98 9.74
N ILE A 10 -30.92 25.07 10.44
CA ILE A 10 -29.53 25.57 10.51
C ILE A 10 -28.65 24.61 11.32
N ILE A 11 -29.18 24.02 12.41
CA ILE A 11 -28.42 23.05 13.23
C ILE A 11 -28.12 21.76 12.46
N LEU A 12 -29.01 21.32 11.55
CA LEU A 12 -28.80 20.13 10.73
C LEU A 12 -27.75 20.32 9.62
N LEU A 13 -27.51 21.56 9.20
CA LEU A 13 -26.50 21.88 8.15
C LEU A 13 -25.07 22.00 8.71
N THR A 14 -24.88 22.04 10.03
CA THR A 14 -23.56 22.13 10.66
C THR A 14 -22.93 20.80 11.04
N PHE A 15 -23.59 19.67 10.80
CA PHE A 15 -22.94 18.37 10.81
C PHE A 15 -22.05 18.24 9.56
N GLY A 16 -20.94 18.99 9.60
CA GLY A 16 -19.91 18.95 8.60
C GLY A 16 -19.42 17.51 8.47
N VAL A 17 -19.30 17.07 7.23
CA VAL A 17 -18.63 15.83 6.84
C VAL A 17 -17.20 15.88 7.40
N TYR A 18 -16.96 15.23 8.54
CA TYR A 18 -15.62 14.90 8.97
C TYR A 18 -15.10 13.82 8.00
N GLY A 19 -14.57 14.27 6.89
CA GLY A 19 -13.79 13.43 6.01
C GLY A 19 -12.53 13.03 6.77
N SER A 20 -12.45 11.79 7.23
CA SER A 20 -11.18 11.21 7.67
C SER A 20 -10.28 11.17 6.44
N THR A 21 -9.28 12.04 6.38
CA THR A 21 -8.20 11.92 5.41
C THR A 21 -7.42 10.68 5.79
N ASP A 22 -7.67 9.60 5.09
CA ASP A 22 -6.91 8.35 5.24
C ASP A 22 -5.48 8.65 4.75
N TYR A 23 -4.56 8.82 5.70
CA TYR A 23 -3.16 9.09 5.38
C TYR A 23 -2.54 7.85 4.74
N GLN A 24 -2.09 8.00 3.50
CA GLN A 24 -1.36 6.96 2.78
C GLN A 24 0.12 7.37 2.65
N PRO A 25 1.05 6.61 3.24
CA PRO A 25 2.47 6.89 3.09
C PRO A 25 2.88 6.79 1.64
N THR A 26 3.64 7.77 1.18
CA THR A 26 4.08 7.84 -0.21
C THR A 26 5.57 8.19 -0.30
N THR A 27 6.25 7.58 -1.25
CA THR A 27 7.64 7.88 -1.60
C THR A 27 7.82 7.89 -3.12
N PHE A 28 9.02 8.15 -3.61
CA PHE A 28 9.28 8.19 -5.03
C PHE A 28 10.45 7.29 -5.41
N ILE A 29 10.29 6.57 -6.52
CA ILE A 29 11.38 5.89 -7.21
C ILE A 29 11.51 6.58 -8.57
N LYS A 30 12.54 7.42 -8.72
CA LYS A 30 12.66 8.37 -9.84
C LYS A 30 11.40 9.24 -9.92
N ASP A 31 10.68 9.22 -11.04
CA ASP A 31 9.48 10.02 -11.30
C ASP A 31 8.17 9.27 -10.96
N THR A 32 8.27 8.07 -10.37
CA THR A 32 7.12 7.25 -10.05
C THR A 32 6.79 7.33 -8.58
N GLN A 33 5.56 7.71 -8.28
CA GLN A 33 5.02 7.69 -6.92
C GLN A 33 4.78 6.25 -6.46
N VAL A 34 5.23 5.94 -5.25
CA VAL A 34 5.04 4.65 -4.60
C VAL A 34 4.11 4.86 -3.42
N ILE A 35 2.97 4.21 -3.43
CA ILE A 35 1.97 4.26 -2.36
C ILE A 35 2.15 3.04 -1.47
N GLY A 36 2.48 3.30 -0.20
CA GLY A 36 2.63 2.30 0.83
C GLY A 36 1.37 2.07 1.66
N SER A 37 1.55 1.52 2.84
CA SER A 37 0.53 1.36 3.87
C SER A 37 1.12 1.63 5.24
N LEU A 38 0.27 1.89 6.22
CA LEU A 38 0.67 1.96 7.62
C LEU A 38 0.58 0.58 8.27
N HIS A 39 1.50 0.29 9.18
CA HIS A 39 1.38 -0.84 10.08
C HIS A 39 0.15 -0.65 11.01
N GLN A 40 -0.33 -1.73 11.62
CA GLN A 40 -1.56 -1.73 12.44
C GLN A 40 -1.63 -0.63 13.50
N ASN A 41 -0.49 -0.20 14.04
CA ASN A 41 -0.42 0.87 15.05
C ASN A 41 -0.24 2.26 14.45
N ASN A 42 -0.25 2.41 13.14
CA ASN A 42 0.00 3.67 12.41
C ASN A 42 1.36 4.34 12.73
N GLU A 43 2.30 3.61 13.33
CA GLU A 43 3.60 4.13 13.74
C GLU A 43 4.70 3.91 12.69
N VAL A 44 4.50 2.94 11.79
CA VAL A 44 5.49 2.55 10.80
C VAL A 44 4.90 2.58 9.39
N GLU A 45 5.57 3.29 8.51
CA GLU A 45 5.26 3.29 7.09
C GLU A 45 5.86 2.05 6.42
N MET A 46 5.04 1.30 5.69
CA MET A 46 5.45 0.09 5.01
C MET A 46 5.33 0.22 3.51
N PHE A 47 6.38 -0.17 2.81
CA PHE A 47 6.40 -0.26 1.35
C PHE A 47 6.74 -1.70 0.95
N LEU A 48 5.72 -2.49 0.65
CA LEU A 48 5.81 -3.92 0.41
C LEU A 48 5.75 -4.27 -1.07
N GLY A 49 6.53 -5.26 -1.48
CA GLY A 49 6.45 -5.80 -2.83
C GLY A 49 7.00 -4.91 -3.94
N ILE A 50 7.92 -4.00 -3.61
CA ILE A 50 8.67 -3.25 -4.62
C ILE A 50 9.57 -4.23 -5.38
N PRO A 51 9.51 -4.28 -6.73
CA PRO A 51 10.40 -5.15 -7.48
C PRO A 51 11.86 -4.76 -7.33
N PHE A 52 12.70 -5.71 -7.02
CA PHE A 52 14.15 -5.54 -6.93
C PHE A 52 14.81 -5.51 -8.31
N ALA A 53 14.40 -6.43 -9.18
CA ALA A 53 14.95 -6.61 -10.50
C ALA A 53 13.88 -7.03 -11.51
N VAL A 54 14.21 -6.96 -12.79
CA VAL A 54 13.40 -7.54 -13.85
C VAL A 54 13.30 -9.06 -13.61
N PRO A 55 12.13 -9.69 -13.77
CA PRO A 55 11.98 -11.13 -13.57
C PRO A 55 12.99 -11.92 -14.42
N PRO A 56 13.73 -12.90 -13.84
CA PRO A 56 14.72 -13.71 -14.54
C PRO A 56 14.04 -14.84 -15.31
N ILE A 57 13.31 -14.50 -16.35
CA ILE A 57 12.59 -15.43 -17.22
C ILE A 57 13.23 -15.45 -18.62
N ASN A 58 12.99 -16.51 -19.38
CA ASN A 58 13.52 -16.71 -20.73
C ASN A 58 15.03 -16.47 -20.79
N ASP A 59 15.48 -15.56 -21.63
CA ASP A 59 16.90 -15.26 -21.87
C ASP A 59 17.59 -14.62 -20.66
N LEU A 60 16.85 -14.06 -19.73
CA LEU A 60 17.38 -13.49 -18.48
C LEU A 60 17.64 -14.55 -17.39
N ARG A 61 17.29 -15.79 -17.65
CA ARG A 61 17.51 -16.89 -16.70
C ARG A 61 19.02 -17.19 -16.64
N TRP A 62 19.57 -17.16 -15.43
CA TRP A 62 21.01 -17.33 -15.15
C TRP A 62 21.90 -16.12 -15.55
N GLU A 63 21.29 -15.05 -16.04
CA GLU A 63 21.99 -13.79 -16.29
C GLU A 63 22.11 -12.92 -15.05
N LYS A 64 22.94 -11.89 -15.10
CA LYS A 64 23.05 -10.90 -14.03
C LYS A 64 21.74 -10.17 -13.86
N PRO A 65 21.31 -9.87 -12.60
CA PRO A 65 20.08 -9.12 -12.37
C PRO A 65 20.11 -7.77 -13.07
N ILE A 66 19.04 -7.48 -13.78
CA ILE A 66 18.80 -6.16 -14.38
C ILE A 66 17.94 -5.36 -13.42
N ALA A 67 18.39 -4.17 -13.02
CA ALA A 67 17.64 -3.32 -12.13
C ALA A 67 16.24 -3.04 -12.70
N TRP A 68 15.23 -3.24 -11.86
CA TRP A 68 13.87 -2.89 -12.24
C TRP A 68 13.70 -1.37 -12.24
N THR A 69 13.03 -0.84 -13.26
CA THR A 69 12.61 0.55 -13.33
C THR A 69 11.12 0.61 -13.63
N PRO A 70 10.37 1.53 -13.02
CA PRO A 70 8.95 1.68 -13.29
C PRO A 70 8.75 2.34 -14.67
N GLU A 71 8.81 1.55 -15.71
CA GLU A 71 8.62 2.05 -17.09
C GLU A 71 7.21 2.62 -17.25
N ASN A 72 7.11 3.91 -17.57
CA ASN A 72 5.88 4.63 -17.89
C ASN A 72 4.75 4.57 -16.83
N LYS A 73 5.05 4.15 -15.61
CA LYS A 73 4.08 4.16 -14.52
C LYS A 73 4.24 5.41 -13.68
N LYS A 74 3.19 6.21 -13.59
CA LYS A 74 3.16 7.39 -12.71
C LYS A 74 3.03 6.99 -11.25
N GLU A 75 2.41 5.83 -10.98
CA GLU A 75 2.08 5.35 -9.66
C GLU A 75 2.19 3.83 -9.55
N ILE A 76 2.69 3.33 -8.43
CA ILE A 76 2.67 1.92 -8.05
C ILE A 76 2.19 1.73 -6.62
N THR A 77 1.36 0.73 -6.40
CA THR A 77 0.88 0.36 -5.07
C THR A 77 1.82 -0.67 -4.44
N ALA A 78 2.36 -0.34 -3.28
CA ALA A 78 3.33 -1.13 -2.52
C ALA A 78 2.80 -1.46 -1.11
N ASN A 79 1.58 -1.98 -1.03
CA ASN A 79 0.88 -2.26 0.22
C ASN A 79 0.75 -3.76 0.56
N LYS A 80 1.33 -4.64 -0.25
CA LYS A 80 1.29 -6.09 -0.04
C LYS A 80 2.52 -6.79 -0.60
N PHE A 81 2.90 -7.88 0.02
CA PHE A 81 3.94 -8.75 -0.50
C PHE A 81 3.58 -9.32 -1.87
N ARG A 82 4.57 -9.52 -2.70
CA ARG A 82 4.46 -10.26 -3.94
C ARG A 82 4.67 -11.75 -3.71
N ALA A 83 4.52 -12.55 -4.77
CA ALA A 83 4.76 -13.99 -4.71
C ALA A 83 6.17 -14.29 -4.18
N ALA A 84 6.26 -15.19 -3.21
CA ALA A 84 7.52 -15.71 -2.71
C ALA A 84 8.10 -16.75 -3.66
N CYS A 85 9.39 -16.99 -3.58
CA CYS A 85 10.05 -18.09 -4.26
C CYS A 85 9.44 -19.44 -3.86
N ILE A 86 9.44 -20.39 -4.77
CA ILE A 86 8.98 -21.76 -4.51
C ILE A 86 9.84 -22.36 -3.39
N GLN A 87 9.19 -22.77 -2.31
CA GLN A 87 9.84 -23.28 -1.10
C GLN A 87 9.14 -24.56 -0.62
N ASN A 88 9.86 -25.33 0.22
CA ASN A 88 9.26 -26.49 0.87
C ASN A 88 8.08 -26.06 1.76
N GLN A 89 7.01 -26.87 1.76
CA GLN A 89 5.77 -26.55 2.51
C GLN A 89 6.00 -26.31 4.01
N ARG A 90 6.99 -26.96 4.62
CA ARG A 90 7.35 -26.72 6.04
C ARG A 90 7.84 -25.30 6.25
N ILE A 91 8.65 -24.77 5.34
CA ILE A 91 9.17 -23.41 5.35
C ILE A 91 8.03 -22.42 5.14
N VAL A 92 7.14 -22.69 4.19
CA VAL A 92 5.95 -21.86 3.92
C VAL A 92 5.07 -21.76 5.17
N ASN A 93 4.83 -22.87 5.86
CA ASN A 93 4.01 -22.89 7.08
C ASN A 93 4.68 -22.15 8.24
N TRP A 94 6.01 -22.20 8.32
CA TRP A 94 6.78 -21.45 9.32
C TRP A 94 6.68 -19.93 9.07
N TYR A 95 6.87 -19.49 7.83
CA TYR A 95 6.70 -18.09 7.47
C TYR A 95 5.27 -17.57 7.68
N LYS A 96 4.25 -18.39 7.38
CA LYS A 96 2.86 -18.01 7.64
C LYS A 96 2.60 -17.68 9.11
N ARG A 97 3.19 -18.42 10.01
CA ARG A 97 3.08 -18.12 11.46
C ARG A 97 3.75 -16.80 11.82
N LEU A 98 4.93 -16.52 11.25
CA LEU A 98 5.66 -15.28 11.54
C LEU A 98 4.98 -14.03 10.93
N ILE A 99 4.32 -14.17 9.79
CA ILE A 99 3.72 -13.03 9.07
C ILE A 99 2.28 -12.76 9.53
N LEU A 100 1.58 -13.75 10.04
CA LEU A 100 0.20 -13.61 10.49
C LEU A 100 0.08 -13.21 11.97
N ASP A 101 1.17 -13.23 12.71
CA ASP A 101 1.24 -12.76 14.10
C ASP A 101 1.67 -11.28 14.21
N PHE A 102 1.70 -10.54 13.07
CA PHE A 102 1.94 -9.10 13.01
C PHE A 102 0.67 -8.33 12.67
#